data_6665cf3d20afff694da847ffe158dabf
#
_entry.id   6665cf3d20afff694da847ffe158dabf
#
_cell.length_a   1.000
_cell.length_b   1.000
_cell.length_c   1.000
_cell.angle_alpha   90.00
_cell.angle_beta   90.00
_cell.angle_gamma   90.00
#
_symmetry.space_group_name_H-M   'P 1'
#
loop_
_entity.id
_entity.type
_entity.pdbx_description
1 polymer ?
#
loop_
_entity_poly.entity_id
_entity_poly.type
_entity_poly.pdbx_seq_one_letter_code
_entity_poly.pdbx_strand_id
1 'polypeptide(L)'
;MNINIIEIELSSLCNAKCSGCMRTILDNQGKYYLKDNLKFSEIQDWFDKIDLTKTKIKMCGVLGDPIINPDLVEIIFYFLYEKNVRDIEMSTNGGTRHLDFWKHLGLLSKNSDKRFYIHWAIDGATRNDYRENVSLEKVWENVNVYNEAGGHSIWQYIIFDYNEHEIDLARQMAKEKGMKFATRKSWRNNSKFAKIKSRAAKEIDSETYEDVEKRAREKNYEEAKIACRHKIKGEIFIGVNRRLWPCCHLYDEQVANKTRDIENLFTNIGHNFNNLKKHSIEEILESEWYKTTLEESWNNMHPLHIPRCYLTCGDDGKRAVIKNVE
;
A
#
# COMPACT_ATOMS: atom_id res chain seq x y z
N MET A 1 -19.92 -11.33 4.63
CA MET A 1 -18.94 -11.15 3.51
C MET A 1 -17.61 -11.76 3.91
N ASN A 2 -16.91 -12.49 3.02
CA ASN A 2 -15.60 -13.04 3.35
C ASN A 2 -14.52 -12.01 3.05
N ILE A 3 -13.84 -11.52 4.10
CA ILE A 3 -12.71 -10.61 3.96
C ILE A 3 -11.45 -11.48 3.86
N ASN A 4 -10.87 -11.56 2.67
CA ASN A 4 -9.68 -12.39 2.42
C ASN A 4 -8.37 -11.62 2.63
N ILE A 5 -8.39 -10.30 2.44
CA ILE A 5 -7.22 -9.43 2.57
C ILE A 5 -7.64 -8.11 3.23
N ILE A 6 -6.92 -7.72 4.26
CA ILE A 6 -7.00 -6.38 4.84
C ILE A 6 -5.66 -5.70 4.63
N GLU A 7 -5.65 -4.67 3.78
CA GLU A 7 -4.53 -3.75 3.70
C GLU A 7 -4.75 -2.61 4.69
N ILE A 8 -3.78 -2.38 5.58
CA ILE A 8 -3.92 -1.40 6.65
C ILE A 8 -2.71 -0.47 6.71
N GLU A 9 -2.96 0.84 6.69
CA GLU A 9 -1.95 1.87 6.92
C GLU A 9 -1.86 2.19 8.40
N LEU A 10 -0.90 1.58 9.09
CA LEU A 10 -0.71 1.74 10.53
C LEU A 10 -0.14 3.11 10.92
N SER A 11 0.55 3.77 10.00
CA SER A 11 1.17 5.08 10.21
C SER A 11 1.20 5.88 8.92
N SER A 12 0.96 7.19 9.00
CA SER A 12 1.24 8.13 7.90
C SER A 12 2.63 8.76 8.00
N LEU A 13 3.39 8.40 9.03
CA LEU A 13 4.75 8.89 9.25
C LEU A 13 5.77 7.96 8.60
N CYS A 14 6.88 8.52 8.14
CA CYS A 14 7.99 7.77 7.55
C CYS A 14 9.29 8.55 7.73
N ASN A 15 10.40 7.85 7.95
CA ASN A 15 11.74 8.45 7.99
C ASN A 15 12.30 8.78 6.60
N ALA A 16 11.86 8.05 5.54
CA ALA A 16 12.31 8.27 4.17
C ALA A 16 11.66 9.51 3.51
N LYS A 17 12.32 10.07 2.50
CA LYS A 17 11.85 11.20 1.68
C LYS A 17 11.87 10.85 0.19
N CYS A 18 11.41 9.64 -0.17
CA CYS A 18 11.38 9.17 -1.56
C CYS A 18 10.64 10.18 -2.46
N SER A 19 11.28 10.66 -3.52
CA SER A 19 10.78 11.77 -4.34
C SER A 19 9.44 11.48 -5.05
N GLY A 20 9.16 10.24 -5.42
CA GLY A 20 7.87 9.83 -6.02
C GLY A 20 6.81 9.37 -5.00
N CYS A 21 7.06 9.51 -3.70
CA CYS A 21 6.10 9.15 -2.67
C CYS A 21 5.04 10.25 -2.50
N MET A 22 3.77 9.86 -2.39
CA MET A 22 2.66 10.80 -2.19
C MET A 22 2.90 11.74 -1.00
N ARG A 23 3.38 11.21 0.12
CA ARG A 23 3.70 12.01 1.31
C ARG A 23 4.72 13.12 1.00
N THR A 24 5.82 12.76 0.32
CA THR A 24 6.86 13.75 -0.07
C THR A 24 6.33 14.78 -1.06
N ILE A 25 5.45 14.36 -1.98
CA ILE A 25 4.79 15.27 -2.93
C ILE A 25 3.89 16.26 -2.19
N LEU A 26 3.09 15.80 -1.22
CA LEU A 26 2.23 16.67 -0.41
C LEU A 26 3.05 17.64 0.44
N ASP A 27 4.11 17.16 1.12
CA ASP A 27 5.03 18.00 1.89
C ASP A 27 5.66 19.10 1.00
N ASN A 28 6.13 18.75 -0.21
CA ASN A 28 6.72 19.71 -1.15
C ASN A 28 5.70 20.74 -1.69
N GLN A 29 4.41 20.38 -1.72
CA GLN A 29 3.33 21.26 -2.12
C GLN A 29 2.75 22.07 -0.96
N GLY A 30 3.22 21.89 0.27
CA GLY A 30 2.64 22.49 1.48
C GLY A 30 1.21 22.02 1.75
N LYS A 31 0.79 20.87 1.22
CA LYS A 31 -0.55 20.34 1.42
C LYS A 31 -0.63 19.56 2.72
N TYR A 32 -1.74 19.77 3.43
CA TYR A 32 -2.02 19.07 4.67
C TYR A 32 -2.39 17.60 4.39
N TYR A 33 -1.90 16.70 5.22
CA TYR A 33 -2.39 15.34 5.42
C TYR A 33 -2.30 14.97 6.90
N LEU A 34 -3.11 14.03 7.35
CA LEU A 34 -3.11 13.58 8.75
C LEU A 34 -1.78 12.89 9.08
N LYS A 35 -1.05 13.42 10.07
CA LYS A 35 0.19 12.85 10.61
C LYS A 35 -0.13 12.10 11.91
N ASP A 36 -0.36 10.79 11.82
CA ASP A 36 -0.85 10.00 12.95
C ASP A 36 -0.44 8.53 12.84
N ASN A 37 -0.67 7.79 13.93
CA ASN A 37 -0.57 6.34 14.03
C ASN A 37 -1.92 5.77 14.44
N LEU A 38 -2.29 4.59 13.94
CA LEU A 38 -3.38 3.81 14.51
C LEU A 38 -2.92 3.23 15.84
N LYS A 39 -3.78 3.30 16.85
CA LYS A 39 -3.53 2.73 18.17
C LYS A 39 -3.89 1.24 18.20
N PHE A 40 -3.21 0.47 19.02
CA PHE A 40 -3.53 -0.93 19.22
C PHE A 40 -4.98 -1.12 19.69
N SER A 41 -5.48 -0.29 20.60
CA SER A 41 -6.87 -0.35 21.07
C SER A 41 -7.89 -0.15 19.95
N GLU A 42 -7.63 0.74 18.97
CA GLU A 42 -8.51 0.93 17.82
C GLU A 42 -8.56 -0.35 16.95
N ILE A 43 -7.41 -1.01 16.76
CA ILE A 43 -7.34 -2.27 16.03
C ILE A 43 -8.13 -3.37 16.75
N GLN A 44 -8.00 -3.49 18.06
CA GLN A 44 -8.76 -4.44 18.85
C GLN A 44 -10.26 -4.19 18.72
N ASP A 45 -10.70 -2.95 18.91
CA ASP A 45 -12.13 -2.57 18.83
C ASP A 45 -12.75 -2.93 17.47
N TRP A 46 -12.02 -2.72 16.38
CA TRP A 46 -12.52 -2.99 15.02
C TRP A 46 -12.61 -4.47 14.68
N PHE A 47 -11.71 -5.29 15.22
CA PHE A 47 -11.58 -6.69 14.81
C PHE A 47 -12.00 -7.70 15.88
N ASP A 48 -12.35 -7.27 17.08
CA ASP A 48 -12.67 -8.17 18.21
C ASP A 48 -13.67 -9.27 17.83
N LYS A 49 -14.74 -8.92 17.14
CA LYS A 49 -15.84 -9.85 16.79
C LYS A 49 -15.69 -10.50 15.42
N ILE A 50 -14.67 -10.14 14.63
CA ILE A 50 -14.50 -10.62 13.26
C ILE A 50 -13.61 -11.86 13.25
N ASP A 51 -14.04 -12.92 12.58
CA ASP A 51 -13.20 -14.09 12.27
C ASP A 51 -12.22 -13.73 11.14
N LEU A 52 -10.93 -13.75 11.46
CA LEU A 52 -9.84 -13.44 10.54
C LEU A 52 -8.95 -14.65 10.20
N THR A 53 -9.34 -15.85 10.60
CA THR A 53 -8.50 -17.07 10.44
C THR A 53 -8.11 -17.37 8.99
N LYS A 54 -8.90 -16.92 8.02
CA LYS A 54 -8.63 -17.05 6.58
C LYS A 54 -8.08 -15.77 5.94
N THR A 55 -7.93 -14.70 6.72
CA THR A 55 -7.58 -13.37 6.24
C THR A 55 -6.08 -13.16 6.23
N LYS A 56 -5.57 -12.57 5.18
CA LYS A 56 -4.22 -12.00 5.11
C LYS A 56 -4.25 -10.54 5.55
N ILE A 57 -3.31 -10.15 6.41
CA ILE A 57 -3.06 -8.75 6.77
C ILE A 57 -1.88 -8.22 5.96
N LYS A 58 -2.07 -7.08 5.28
CA LYS A 58 -1.02 -6.36 4.58
C LYS A 58 -0.76 -5.03 5.29
N MET A 59 0.37 -4.91 5.92
CA MET A 59 0.82 -3.67 6.56
C MET A 59 1.66 -2.88 5.57
N CYS A 60 0.98 -2.07 4.76
CA CYS A 60 1.59 -1.22 3.74
C CYS A 60 0.80 0.08 3.65
N GLY A 61 1.46 1.22 3.76
CA GLY A 61 0.82 2.53 3.71
C GLY A 61 0.90 3.18 2.33
N VAL A 62 -0.01 4.12 2.10
CA VAL A 62 0.06 5.08 0.98
C VAL A 62 1.03 6.21 1.33
N LEU A 63 1.01 6.66 2.58
CA LEU A 63 1.79 7.78 3.10
C LEU A 63 2.98 7.36 3.95
N GLY A 64 2.82 6.38 4.82
CA GLY A 64 3.79 6.08 5.87
C GLY A 64 4.46 4.72 5.76
N ASP A 65 5.24 4.43 6.79
CA ASP A 65 5.92 3.15 6.97
C ASP A 65 5.45 2.53 8.29
N PRO A 66 4.97 1.29 8.31
CA PRO A 66 4.42 0.65 9.50
C PRO A 66 5.40 0.61 10.68
N ILE A 67 6.72 0.58 10.43
CA ILE A 67 7.73 0.54 11.50
C ILE A 67 7.77 1.81 12.36
N ILE A 68 7.14 2.89 11.93
CA ILE A 68 7.05 4.12 12.73
C ILE A 68 5.97 4.00 13.81
N ASN A 69 4.99 3.13 13.62
CA ASN A 69 3.94 2.92 14.62
C ASN A 69 4.54 2.36 15.93
N PRO A 70 4.31 3.01 17.09
CA PRO A 70 4.84 2.53 18.37
C PRO A 70 4.24 1.19 18.80
N ASP A 71 2.98 0.91 18.47
CA ASP A 71 2.23 -0.27 18.89
C ASP A 71 2.38 -1.44 17.89
N LEU A 72 3.32 -1.34 16.93
CA LEU A 72 3.45 -2.31 15.83
C LEU A 72 3.63 -3.76 16.30
N VAL A 73 4.46 -3.97 17.32
CA VAL A 73 4.76 -5.34 17.84
C VAL A 73 3.51 -5.97 18.45
N GLU A 74 2.76 -5.20 19.23
CA GLU A 74 1.50 -5.63 19.85
C GLU A 74 0.42 -5.92 18.79
N ILE A 75 0.33 -5.08 17.77
CA ILE A 75 -0.59 -5.28 16.64
C ILE A 75 -0.25 -6.58 15.88
N ILE A 76 1.03 -6.84 15.59
CA ILE A 76 1.45 -8.08 14.93
C ILE A 76 1.11 -9.29 15.80
N PHE A 77 1.42 -9.22 17.10
CA PHE A 77 1.14 -10.30 18.05
C PHE A 77 -0.37 -10.60 18.09
N TYR A 78 -1.20 -9.58 18.23
CA TYR A 78 -2.67 -9.70 18.23
C TYR A 78 -3.19 -10.43 16.97
N PHE A 79 -2.78 -9.98 15.79
CA PHE A 79 -3.23 -10.63 14.57
C PHE A 79 -2.73 -12.08 14.45
N LEU A 80 -1.49 -12.38 14.83
CA LEU A 80 -0.92 -13.73 14.73
C LEU A 80 -1.53 -14.72 15.71
N TYR A 81 -1.68 -14.31 16.96
CA TYR A 81 -1.94 -15.26 18.05
C TYR A 81 -3.35 -15.13 18.64
N GLU A 82 -3.93 -13.96 18.68
CA GLU A 82 -5.29 -13.78 19.18
C GLU A 82 -6.33 -13.93 18.05
N LYS A 83 -6.08 -13.32 16.89
CA LYS A 83 -6.96 -13.45 15.72
C LYS A 83 -6.58 -14.61 14.81
N ASN A 84 -5.42 -15.22 15.01
CA ASN A 84 -4.92 -16.37 14.26
C ASN A 84 -5.06 -16.21 12.74
N VAL A 85 -4.68 -15.03 12.22
CA VAL A 85 -4.78 -14.71 10.79
C VAL A 85 -3.96 -15.68 9.95
N ARG A 86 -4.33 -15.82 8.68
CA ARG A 86 -3.62 -16.69 7.73
C ARG A 86 -2.15 -16.32 7.61
N ASP A 87 -1.86 -15.07 7.32
CA ASP A 87 -0.50 -14.52 7.23
C ASP A 87 -0.48 -12.99 7.33
N ILE A 88 0.69 -12.45 7.71
CA ILE A 88 0.94 -11.00 7.77
C ILE A 88 2.11 -10.66 6.85
N GLU A 89 1.87 -9.79 5.88
CA GLU A 89 2.86 -9.16 5.01
C GLU A 89 3.11 -7.73 5.47
N MET A 90 4.33 -7.38 5.79
CA MET A 90 4.71 -6.01 6.12
C MET A 90 5.70 -5.47 5.11
N SER A 91 5.42 -4.29 4.54
CA SER A 91 6.34 -3.59 3.65
C SER A 91 7.01 -2.43 4.38
N THR A 92 8.33 -2.36 4.35
CA THR A 92 9.10 -1.31 5.02
C THR A 92 10.37 -0.94 4.26
N ASN A 93 10.83 0.31 4.46
CA ASN A 93 12.16 0.73 4.00
C ASN A 93 13.30 0.22 4.92
N GLY A 94 12.98 -0.26 6.12
CA GLY A 94 13.93 -0.86 7.06
C GLY A 94 14.98 0.07 7.66
N GLY A 95 14.93 1.37 7.40
CA GLY A 95 16.01 2.32 7.70
C GLY A 95 15.99 2.94 9.09
N THR A 96 15.22 2.42 10.05
CA THR A 96 15.13 2.97 11.40
C THR A 96 14.94 1.85 12.44
N ARG A 97 14.70 2.21 13.70
CA ARG A 97 14.60 1.33 14.87
C ARG A 97 15.95 0.77 15.34
N HIS A 98 15.97 0.30 16.58
CA HIS A 98 17.12 -0.38 17.19
C HIS A 98 17.17 -1.85 16.77
N LEU A 99 18.34 -2.49 16.87
CA LEU A 99 18.53 -3.88 16.47
C LEU A 99 17.66 -4.86 17.26
N ASP A 100 17.41 -4.61 18.54
CA ASP A 100 16.54 -5.44 19.36
C ASP A 100 15.10 -5.49 18.84
N PHE A 101 14.59 -4.37 18.27
CA PHE A 101 13.28 -4.35 17.62
C PHE A 101 13.24 -5.34 16.43
N TRP A 102 14.26 -5.32 15.59
CA TRP A 102 14.35 -6.22 14.45
C TRP A 102 14.54 -7.68 14.86
N LYS A 103 15.31 -7.91 15.93
CA LYS A 103 15.46 -9.24 16.54
C LYS A 103 14.11 -9.77 17.03
N HIS A 104 13.32 -8.96 17.73
CA HIS A 104 11.98 -9.35 18.18
C HIS A 104 11.05 -9.70 17.01
N LEU A 105 11.03 -8.88 15.94
CA LEU A 105 10.24 -9.20 14.75
C LEU A 105 10.70 -10.50 14.07
N GLY A 106 12.01 -10.77 14.02
CA GLY A 106 12.56 -12.02 13.52
C GLY A 106 12.09 -13.24 14.31
N LEU A 107 12.07 -13.12 15.65
CA LEU A 107 11.54 -14.16 16.53
C LEU A 107 10.03 -14.36 16.34
N LEU A 108 9.25 -13.30 16.18
CA LEU A 108 7.81 -13.40 15.86
C LEU A 108 7.59 -14.14 14.52
N SER A 109 8.39 -13.83 13.51
CA SER A 109 8.33 -14.51 12.21
C SER A 109 8.63 -16.02 12.37
N LYS A 110 9.73 -16.36 13.05
CA LYS A 110 10.12 -17.74 13.31
C LYS A 110 9.04 -18.51 14.09
N ASN A 111 8.55 -17.94 15.18
CA ASN A 111 7.61 -18.61 16.09
C ASN A 111 6.19 -18.71 15.52
N SER A 112 5.88 -17.96 14.46
CA SER A 112 4.62 -18.06 13.72
C SER A 112 4.70 -18.98 12.50
N ASP A 113 5.69 -19.85 12.40
CA ASP A 113 5.95 -20.67 11.20
C ASP A 113 6.05 -19.84 9.91
N LYS A 114 6.68 -18.65 10.03
CA LYS A 114 6.86 -17.69 8.94
C LYS A 114 5.56 -17.10 8.37
N ARG A 115 4.46 -17.20 9.12
CA ARG A 115 3.22 -16.50 8.77
C ARG A 115 3.35 -14.98 8.81
N PHE A 116 4.32 -14.44 9.57
CA PHE A 116 4.75 -13.06 9.48
C PHE A 116 6.03 -12.95 8.65
N TYR A 117 6.04 -12.06 7.65
CA TYR A 117 7.20 -11.82 6.80
C TYR A 117 7.29 -10.38 6.34
N ILE A 118 8.51 -9.98 5.99
CA ILE A 118 8.81 -8.60 5.63
C ILE A 118 9.20 -8.50 4.16
N HIS A 119 8.56 -7.57 3.45
CA HIS A 119 9.00 -7.03 2.18
C HIS A 119 9.91 -5.83 2.43
N TRP A 120 11.21 -6.03 2.28
CA TRP A 120 12.21 -4.98 2.42
C TRP A 120 12.27 -4.18 1.14
N ALA A 121 11.89 -2.90 1.21
CA ALA A 121 11.90 -2.00 0.07
C ALA A 121 13.32 -1.40 -0.10
N ILE A 122 14.21 -2.14 -0.74
CA ILE A 122 15.60 -1.78 -1.01
C ILE A 122 15.75 -1.69 -2.54
N ASP A 123 16.05 -0.50 -3.06
CA ASP A 123 16.02 -0.21 -4.49
C ASP A 123 17.46 -0.01 -5.05
N GLY A 124 18.34 -0.95 -4.74
CA GLY A 124 19.70 -1.05 -5.24
C GLY A 124 20.56 -2.01 -4.41
N ALA A 125 21.56 -2.61 -5.04
CA ALA A 125 22.51 -3.51 -4.39
C ALA A 125 23.62 -2.72 -3.67
N THR A 126 24.17 -1.70 -4.34
CA THR A 126 25.28 -0.88 -3.85
C THR A 126 24.87 0.50 -3.39
N ARG A 127 23.73 0.99 -3.82
CA ARG A 127 23.20 2.32 -3.50
C ARG A 127 21.67 2.28 -3.46
N ASN A 128 21.03 3.20 -2.73
CA ASN A 128 19.58 3.23 -2.51
C ASN A 128 19.03 4.66 -2.72
N ASP A 129 19.39 5.27 -3.83
CA ASP A 129 19.23 6.71 -4.08
C ASP A 129 17.76 7.17 -4.06
N TYR A 130 16.85 6.31 -4.51
CA TYR A 130 15.43 6.62 -4.45
C TYR A 130 14.92 6.76 -3.03
N ARG A 131 15.50 6.03 -2.07
CA ARG A 131 15.11 6.06 -0.66
C ARG A 131 15.86 7.17 0.10
N GLU A 132 15.68 8.42 -0.34
CA GLU A 132 16.30 9.57 0.32
C GLU A 132 16.09 9.51 1.84
N ASN A 133 17.11 9.87 2.61
CA ASN A 133 17.13 9.83 4.08
C ASN A 133 17.07 8.40 4.70
N VAL A 134 17.52 7.39 3.94
CA VAL A 134 17.63 6.00 4.41
C VAL A 134 19.05 5.51 4.12
N SER A 135 19.83 5.17 5.16
CA SER A 135 21.14 4.54 5.01
C SER A 135 20.99 3.09 4.59
N LEU A 136 21.60 2.72 3.45
CA LEU A 136 21.61 1.33 2.98
C LEU A 136 22.35 0.40 3.95
N GLU A 137 23.45 0.87 4.56
CA GLU A 137 24.19 0.15 5.59
C GLU A 137 23.29 -0.21 6.78
N LYS A 138 22.56 0.79 7.30
CA LYS A 138 21.60 0.58 8.41
C LYS A 138 20.49 -0.41 8.04
N VAL A 139 20.01 -0.36 6.81
CA VAL A 139 19.01 -1.34 6.35
C VAL A 139 19.59 -2.75 6.37
N TRP A 140 20.82 -2.94 5.88
CA TRP A 140 21.47 -4.27 5.88
C TRP A 140 21.76 -4.79 7.28
N GLU A 141 22.15 -3.92 8.23
CA GLU A 141 22.27 -4.31 9.64
C GLU A 141 20.94 -4.86 10.17
N ASN A 142 19.86 -4.14 9.94
CA ASN A 142 18.51 -4.51 10.40
C ASN A 142 18.03 -5.82 9.74
N VAL A 143 18.23 -5.98 8.43
CA VAL A 143 17.93 -7.22 7.69
C VAL A 143 18.70 -8.40 8.26
N ASN A 144 20.01 -8.25 8.52
CA ASN A 144 20.83 -9.33 9.03
C ASN A 144 20.32 -9.80 10.40
N VAL A 145 20.09 -8.88 11.33
CA VAL A 145 19.57 -9.19 12.68
C VAL A 145 18.20 -9.87 12.62
N TYR A 146 17.30 -9.39 11.75
CA TYR A 146 16.00 -10.01 11.56
C TYR A 146 16.12 -11.44 11.01
N ASN A 147 16.97 -11.67 9.99
CA ASN A 147 17.18 -12.97 9.38
C ASN A 147 17.87 -13.95 10.35
N GLU A 148 18.89 -13.52 11.09
CA GLU A 148 19.59 -14.31 12.12
C GLU A 148 18.66 -14.76 13.24
N ALA A 149 17.66 -13.94 13.58
CA ALA A 149 16.62 -14.32 14.52
C ALA A 149 15.59 -15.30 13.94
N GLY A 150 15.69 -15.67 12.65
CA GLY A 150 14.82 -16.61 11.97
C GLY A 150 13.70 -15.96 11.17
N GLY A 151 13.79 -14.67 10.89
CA GLY A 151 12.83 -13.91 10.12
C GLY A 151 12.72 -14.35 8.66
N HIS A 152 11.53 -14.27 8.09
CA HIS A 152 11.27 -14.54 6.68
C HIS A 152 11.29 -13.24 5.88
N SER A 153 12.28 -13.09 5.01
CA SER A 153 12.57 -11.87 4.25
C SER A 153 12.29 -12.03 2.76
N ILE A 154 11.71 -10.99 2.19
CA ILE A 154 11.57 -10.82 0.75
C ILE A 154 12.19 -9.48 0.38
N TRP A 155 13.22 -9.48 -0.45
CA TRP A 155 13.77 -8.25 -0.99
C TRP A 155 12.89 -7.77 -2.13
N GLN A 156 12.18 -6.66 -1.93
CA GLN A 156 11.37 -6.01 -2.95
C GLN A 156 12.19 -4.90 -3.61
N TYR A 157 12.49 -5.06 -4.89
CA TYR A 157 13.34 -4.21 -5.68
C TYR A 157 12.55 -3.49 -6.75
N ILE A 158 12.48 -2.18 -6.69
CA ILE A 158 11.87 -1.36 -7.75
C ILE A 158 12.96 -1.02 -8.76
N ILE A 159 12.69 -1.30 -10.05
CA ILE A 159 13.65 -1.06 -11.13
C ILE A 159 13.62 0.43 -11.50
N PHE A 160 14.75 1.10 -11.35
CA PHE A 160 15.03 2.47 -11.74
C PHE A 160 16.18 2.53 -12.72
N ASP A 161 16.39 3.69 -13.33
CA ASP A 161 17.48 3.92 -14.26
C ASP A 161 18.87 3.69 -13.66
N TYR A 162 19.02 4.09 -12.39
CA TYR A 162 20.32 4.00 -11.71
C TYR A 162 20.65 2.60 -11.20
N ASN A 163 19.68 1.69 -11.13
CA ASN A 163 19.86 0.37 -10.51
C ASN A 163 19.55 -0.81 -11.45
N GLU A 164 19.09 -0.57 -12.68
CA GLU A 164 18.70 -1.64 -13.61
C GLU A 164 19.87 -2.62 -13.87
N HIS A 165 21.09 -2.09 -13.94
CA HIS A 165 22.30 -2.88 -14.16
C HIS A 165 22.73 -3.72 -12.95
N GLU A 166 22.18 -3.48 -11.77
CA GLU A 166 22.49 -4.19 -10.53
C GLU A 166 21.54 -5.37 -10.21
N ILE A 167 20.54 -5.65 -11.06
CA ILE A 167 19.48 -6.64 -10.74
C ILE A 167 20.09 -8.03 -10.47
N ASP A 168 21.05 -8.47 -11.27
CA ASP A 168 21.65 -9.80 -11.08
C ASP A 168 22.53 -9.85 -9.83
N LEU A 169 23.26 -8.79 -9.53
CA LEU A 169 24.00 -8.65 -8.28
C LEU A 169 23.04 -8.68 -7.08
N ALA A 170 21.93 -7.93 -7.13
CA ALA A 170 20.94 -7.91 -6.07
C ALA A 170 20.28 -9.30 -5.86
N ARG A 171 20.01 -10.03 -6.94
CA ARG A 171 19.48 -11.40 -6.87
C ARG A 171 20.47 -12.36 -6.20
N GLN A 172 21.77 -12.25 -6.54
CA GLN A 172 22.81 -13.05 -5.91
C GLN A 172 22.90 -12.72 -4.42
N MET A 173 22.98 -11.44 -4.05
CA MET A 173 23.02 -11.00 -2.64
C MET A 173 21.80 -11.46 -1.85
N ALA A 174 20.61 -11.43 -2.45
CA ALA A 174 19.38 -11.94 -1.80
C ALA A 174 19.51 -13.43 -1.48
N LYS A 175 20.03 -14.23 -2.43
CA LYS A 175 20.29 -15.67 -2.24
C LYS A 175 21.29 -15.91 -1.09
N GLU A 176 22.40 -15.19 -1.08
CA GLU A 176 23.43 -15.28 -0.04
C GLU A 176 22.90 -14.93 1.35
N LYS A 177 21.94 -13.99 1.42
CA LYS A 177 21.28 -13.58 2.67
C LYS A 177 20.02 -14.41 3.02
N GLY A 178 19.73 -15.47 2.28
CA GLY A 178 18.55 -16.33 2.51
C GLY A 178 17.21 -15.63 2.26
N MET A 179 17.19 -14.58 1.44
CA MET A 179 15.99 -13.82 1.11
C MET A 179 15.37 -14.29 -0.21
N LYS A 180 14.04 -14.19 -0.33
CA LYS A 180 13.40 -14.21 -1.64
C LYS A 180 13.66 -12.88 -2.34
N PHE A 181 13.76 -12.88 -3.68
CA PHE A 181 13.96 -11.67 -4.48
C PHE A 181 12.76 -11.42 -5.38
N ALA A 182 12.20 -10.21 -5.34
CA ALA A 182 11.04 -9.84 -6.14
C ALA A 182 11.23 -8.45 -6.76
N THR A 183 11.22 -8.37 -8.08
CA THR A 183 11.24 -7.08 -8.78
C THR A 183 9.85 -6.47 -8.87
N ARG A 184 9.77 -5.14 -8.88
CA ARG A 184 8.54 -4.37 -9.05
C ARG A 184 8.74 -3.23 -10.04
N LYS A 185 7.69 -2.94 -10.80
CA LYS A 185 7.56 -1.70 -11.56
C LYS A 185 6.80 -0.68 -10.69
N SER A 186 7.22 0.58 -10.72
CA SER A 186 6.53 1.65 -10.02
C SER A 186 6.09 2.74 -10.99
N TRP A 187 4.81 3.11 -10.90
CA TRP A 187 4.23 4.22 -11.66
C TRP A 187 4.25 5.54 -10.88
N ARG A 188 4.59 5.50 -9.58
CA ARG A 188 4.62 6.68 -8.69
C ARG A 188 5.63 7.75 -9.14
N ASN A 189 6.58 7.37 -9.99
CA ASN A 189 7.65 8.25 -10.46
C ASN A 189 7.28 9.05 -11.72
N ASN A 190 6.07 8.92 -12.26
CA ASN A 190 5.54 9.74 -13.34
C ASN A 190 5.20 11.17 -12.92
N SER A 191 5.41 11.51 -11.66
CA SER A 191 5.24 12.87 -11.18
C SER A 191 6.36 13.77 -11.74
N LYS A 192 6.02 15.00 -12.16
CA LYS A 192 7.00 16.06 -12.46
C LYS A 192 7.95 16.37 -11.30
N PHE A 193 7.63 15.90 -10.10
CA PHE A 193 8.46 16.06 -8.90
C PHE A 193 9.43 14.88 -8.68
N ALA A 194 9.30 13.79 -9.42
CA ALA A 194 10.18 12.64 -9.27
C ALA A 194 11.54 12.95 -9.88
N LYS A 195 12.59 12.97 -9.04
CA LYS A 195 13.99 13.17 -9.48
C LYS A 195 14.53 11.92 -10.17
N ILE A 196 14.06 10.75 -9.78
CA ILE A 196 14.47 9.43 -10.27
C ILE A 196 13.24 8.76 -10.84
N LYS A 197 13.34 8.27 -12.07
CA LYS A 197 12.24 7.62 -12.78
C LYS A 197 12.45 6.12 -12.84
N SER A 198 11.37 5.37 -12.66
CA SER A 198 11.37 3.93 -12.90
C SER A 198 11.38 3.64 -14.40
N ARG A 199 11.80 2.44 -14.78
CA ARG A 199 11.67 1.96 -16.16
C ARG A 199 10.25 2.07 -16.69
N ALA A 200 9.25 1.71 -15.87
CA ALA A 200 7.85 1.83 -16.25
C ALA A 200 7.40 3.27 -16.48
N ALA A 201 7.99 4.25 -15.76
CA ALA A 201 7.72 5.67 -15.98
C ALA A 201 8.27 6.17 -17.31
N LYS A 202 9.43 5.67 -17.76
CA LYS A 202 9.98 6.02 -19.07
C LYS A 202 9.11 5.55 -20.24
N GLU A 203 8.49 4.38 -20.11
CA GLU A 203 7.61 3.82 -21.14
C GLU A 203 6.35 4.67 -21.36
N ILE A 204 6.02 5.59 -20.43
CA ILE A 204 4.83 6.46 -20.45
C ILE A 204 5.21 7.94 -20.56
N ASP A 205 6.48 8.29 -20.68
CA ASP A 205 6.99 9.68 -20.63
C ASP A 205 6.38 10.63 -21.70
N SER A 206 5.55 10.14 -22.60
CA SER A 206 4.76 10.94 -23.54
C SER A 206 3.38 11.36 -23.01
N GLU A 207 2.89 10.78 -21.91
CA GLU A 207 1.58 11.11 -21.35
C GLU A 207 1.71 11.56 -19.89
N THR A 208 1.23 12.78 -19.60
CA THR A 208 1.07 13.26 -18.23
C THR A 208 -0.14 12.58 -17.56
N TYR A 209 -0.21 12.62 -16.23
CA TYR A 209 -1.40 12.14 -15.51
C TYR A 209 -2.66 12.93 -15.96
N GLU A 210 -2.50 14.23 -16.25
CA GLU A 210 -3.54 15.11 -16.79
C GLU A 210 -4.01 14.65 -18.19
N ASP A 211 -3.09 14.18 -19.05
CA ASP A 211 -3.43 13.61 -20.35
C ASP A 211 -4.21 12.31 -20.21
N VAL A 212 -3.83 11.47 -19.26
CA VAL A 212 -4.54 10.22 -18.94
C VAL A 212 -5.93 10.51 -18.38
N GLU A 213 -6.07 11.49 -17.47
CA GLU A 213 -7.38 11.94 -16.96
C GLU A 213 -8.24 12.56 -18.06
N LYS A 214 -7.67 13.43 -18.89
CA LYS A 214 -8.36 14.06 -20.01
C LYS A 214 -8.87 13.01 -20.98
N ARG A 215 -8.02 12.06 -21.38
CA ARG A 215 -8.40 10.94 -22.24
C ARG A 215 -9.45 10.05 -21.59
N ALA A 216 -9.35 9.83 -20.28
CA ALA A 216 -10.35 9.08 -19.54
C ALA A 216 -11.71 9.81 -19.52
N ARG A 217 -11.74 11.13 -19.48
CA ARG A 217 -12.97 11.94 -19.57
C ARG A 217 -13.53 12.04 -20.99
N GLU A 218 -12.66 11.98 -22.00
CA GLU A 218 -13.03 12.09 -23.42
C GLU A 218 -13.49 10.74 -24.04
N LYS A 219 -13.10 9.60 -23.45
CA LYS A 219 -13.56 8.29 -23.93
C LYS A 219 -15.00 8.02 -23.54
N ASN A 220 -15.73 7.45 -24.50
CA ASN A 220 -17.09 6.96 -24.28
C ASN A 220 -17.03 5.76 -23.32
N TYR A 221 -17.28 6.00 -22.03
CA TYR A 221 -17.18 5.01 -20.96
C TYR A 221 -18.28 3.92 -21.03
N GLU A 222 -19.25 4.04 -21.92
CA GLU A 222 -20.38 3.11 -22.07
C GLU A 222 -19.92 1.67 -22.36
N GLU A 223 -18.71 1.49 -22.90
CA GLU A 223 -18.16 0.18 -23.24
C GLU A 223 -17.11 -0.33 -22.23
N ALA A 224 -16.70 0.47 -21.25
CA ALA A 224 -15.62 0.09 -20.35
C ALA A 224 -16.12 -0.80 -19.21
N LYS A 225 -15.68 -2.06 -19.21
CA LYS A 225 -15.92 -2.98 -18.11
C LYS A 225 -14.87 -2.78 -17.02
N ILE A 226 -15.31 -2.44 -15.81
CA ILE A 226 -14.44 -2.38 -14.65
C ILE A 226 -14.44 -3.74 -13.95
N ALA A 227 -13.29 -4.42 -13.97
CA ALA A 227 -13.05 -5.62 -13.18
C ALA A 227 -12.29 -5.23 -11.90
N CYS A 228 -13.02 -4.87 -10.84
CA CYS A 228 -12.41 -4.47 -9.58
C CYS A 228 -11.71 -5.64 -8.90
N ARG A 229 -10.39 -5.75 -9.08
CA ARG A 229 -9.57 -6.83 -8.51
C ARG A 229 -9.67 -6.92 -6.99
N HIS A 230 -9.85 -5.80 -6.28
CA HIS A 230 -9.95 -5.75 -4.83
C HIS A 230 -11.27 -6.39 -4.37
N LYS A 231 -12.40 -6.02 -5.00
CA LYS A 231 -13.70 -6.63 -4.71
C LYS A 231 -13.72 -8.13 -5.03
N ILE A 232 -13.16 -8.53 -6.19
CA ILE A 232 -13.05 -9.95 -6.60
C ILE A 232 -12.23 -10.75 -5.58
N LYS A 233 -11.16 -10.18 -5.02
CA LYS A 233 -10.30 -10.84 -4.03
C LYS A 233 -10.85 -10.77 -2.60
N GLY A 234 -11.93 -10.03 -2.34
CA GLY A 234 -12.38 -9.74 -0.97
C GLY A 234 -11.36 -8.91 -0.19
N GLU A 235 -10.73 -7.92 -0.85
CA GLU A 235 -9.72 -7.03 -0.26
C GLU A 235 -10.38 -5.72 0.17
N ILE A 236 -10.01 -5.24 1.35
CA ILE A 236 -10.37 -3.91 1.86
C ILE A 236 -9.11 -3.16 2.29
N PHE A 237 -9.22 -1.82 2.35
CA PHE A 237 -8.16 -0.94 2.81
C PHE A 237 -8.63 -0.09 4.00
N ILE A 238 -7.82 -0.02 5.05
CA ILE A 238 -8.07 0.84 6.21
C ILE A 238 -6.94 1.87 6.30
N GLY A 239 -7.30 3.16 6.18
CA GLY A 239 -6.35 4.26 6.29
C GLY A 239 -6.10 4.70 7.74
N VAL A 240 -4.97 5.35 7.95
CA VAL A 240 -4.63 5.96 9.26
C VAL A 240 -5.68 6.99 9.72
N ASN A 241 -6.51 7.50 8.83
CA ASN A 241 -7.63 8.39 9.12
C ASN A 241 -8.91 7.65 9.59
N ARG A 242 -8.81 6.35 9.91
CA ARG A 242 -9.90 5.49 10.40
C ARG A 242 -11.04 5.35 9.41
N ARG A 243 -10.72 5.39 8.10
CA ARG A 243 -11.69 5.16 7.04
C ARG A 243 -11.42 3.84 6.33
N LEU A 244 -12.51 3.09 6.12
CA LEU A 244 -12.49 1.88 5.32
C LEU A 244 -12.82 2.21 3.87
N TRP A 245 -11.96 1.78 2.96
CA TRP A 245 -12.13 1.91 1.52
C TRP A 245 -12.10 0.55 0.83
N PRO A 246 -12.70 0.41 -0.35
CA PRO A 246 -12.57 -0.80 -1.16
C PRO A 246 -11.13 -1.11 -1.56
N CYS A 247 -10.27 -0.09 -1.65
CA CYS A 247 -8.86 -0.25 -2.03
C CYS A 247 -8.01 0.97 -1.66
N CYS A 248 -6.69 0.79 -1.69
CA CYS A 248 -5.72 1.86 -1.44
C CYS A 248 -5.78 3.00 -2.49
N HIS A 249 -6.30 2.76 -3.69
CA HIS A 249 -6.38 3.80 -4.72
C HIS A 249 -7.43 4.86 -4.41
N LEU A 250 -8.58 4.47 -3.84
CA LEU A 250 -9.60 5.46 -3.40
C LEU A 250 -9.13 6.23 -2.17
N TYR A 251 -8.38 5.58 -1.28
CA TYR A 251 -7.74 6.28 -0.18
C TYR A 251 -6.65 7.27 -0.67
N ASP A 252 -5.81 6.86 -1.63
CA ASP A 252 -4.82 7.74 -2.27
C ASP A 252 -5.48 8.96 -2.93
N GLU A 253 -6.63 8.76 -3.58
CA GLU A 253 -7.42 9.83 -4.17
C GLU A 253 -7.96 10.80 -3.12
N GLN A 254 -8.50 10.28 -2.00
CA GLN A 254 -8.94 11.10 -0.88
C GLN A 254 -7.80 11.96 -0.31
N VAL A 255 -6.65 11.34 -0.04
CA VAL A 255 -5.52 12.02 0.62
C VAL A 255 -4.87 13.03 -0.31
N ALA A 256 -4.70 12.68 -1.58
CA ALA A 256 -4.07 13.54 -2.57
C ALA A 256 -4.98 14.70 -3.00
N ASN A 257 -6.29 14.58 -2.77
CA ASN A 257 -7.33 15.51 -3.22
C ASN A 257 -7.13 15.90 -4.70
N LYS A 258 -6.92 14.88 -5.53
CA LYS A 258 -6.60 15.06 -6.96
C LYS A 258 -7.81 15.45 -7.77
N THR A 259 -8.98 14.93 -7.38
CA THR A 259 -10.26 15.19 -8.02
C THR A 259 -11.30 15.53 -6.97
N ARG A 260 -12.40 16.15 -7.41
CA ARG A 260 -13.54 16.42 -6.51
C ARG A 260 -14.44 15.20 -6.28
N ASP A 261 -14.08 14.06 -6.84
CA ASP A 261 -14.96 12.88 -6.86
C ASP A 261 -15.16 12.32 -5.46
N ILE A 262 -14.11 12.24 -4.66
CA ILE A 262 -14.21 11.80 -3.26
C ILE A 262 -14.96 12.83 -2.41
N GLU A 263 -14.80 14.12 -2.67
CA GLU A 263 -15.55 15.18 -2.00
C GLU A 263 -17.04 15.09 -2.34
N ASN A 264 -17.39 14.78 -3.58
CA ASN A 264 -18.76 14.51 -3.99
C ASN A 264 -19.38 13.30 -3.25
N LEU A 265 -18.61 12.25 -3.00
CA LEU A 265 -19.08 11.13 -2.17
C LEU A 265 -19.43 11.60 -0.76
N PHE A 266 -18.55 12.37 -0.12
CA PHE A 266 -18.80 12.90 1.22
C PHE A 266 -20.00 13.83 1.29
N THR A 267 -20.21 14.63 0.26
CA THR A 267 -21.33 15.57 0.19
C THR A 267 -22.66 14.84 0.02
N ASN A 268 -22.71 13.80 -0.80
CA ASN A 268 -23.98 13.15 -1.18
C ASN A 268 -24.34 11.94 -0.30
N ILE A 269 -23.35 11.18 0.19
CA ILE A 269 -23.56 10.01 1.03
C ILE A 269 -23.45 10.36 2.52
N GLY A 270 -22.66 11.41 2.83
CA GLY A 270 -22.39 11.85 4.18
C GLY A 270 -20.94 11.58 4.62
N HIS A 271 -20.42 12.45 5.48
CA HIS A 271 -19.00 12.40 5.90
C HIS A 271 -18.61 11.14 6.68
N ASN A 272 -19.55 10.38 7.21
CA ASN A 272 -19.26 9.25 8.08
C ASN A 272 -19.49 7.88 7.42
N PHE A 273 -19.90 7.80 6.17
CA PHE A 273 -20.35 6.56 5.52
C PHE A 273 -19.34 5.41 5.60
N ASN A 274 -18.05 5.71 5.75
CA ASN A 274 -16.96 4.73 5.82
C ASN A 274 -16.03 4.95 7.02
N ASN A 275 -16.51 5.62 8.08
CA ASN A 275 -15.72 6.00 9.24
C ASN A 275 -15.84 4.98 10.36
N LEU A 276 -14.74 4.27 10.65
CA LEU A 276 -14.66 3.23 11.69
C LEU A 276 -14.80 3.74 13.13
N LYS A 277 -14.78 5.05 13.34
CA LYS A 277 -15.16 5.66 14.64
C LYS A 277 -16.67 5.75 14.83
N LYS A 278 -17.46 5.49 13.79
CA LYS A 278 -18.91 5.65 13.77
C LYS A 278 -19.66 4.38 13.40
N HIS A 279 -19.02 3.52 12.64
CA HIS A 279 -19.60 2.30 12.10
C HIS A 279 -18.62 1.14 12.25
N SER A 280 -19.15 -0.06 12.46
CA SER A 280 -18.35 -1.29 12.39
C SER A 280 -17.93 -1.60 10.96
N ILE A 281 -16.96 -2.48 10.80
CA ILE A 281 -16.53 -2.98 9.48
C ILE A 281 -17.72 -3.61 8.76
N GLU A 282 -18.51 -4.42 9.45
CA GLU A 282 -19.68 -5.09 8.89
C GLU A 282 -20.74 -4.08 8.42
N GLU A 283 -21.06 -3.06 9.23
CA GLU A 283 -22.02 -2.02 8.83
C GLU A 283 -21.60 -1.31 7.56
N ILE A 284 -20.30 -0.98 7.42
CA ILE A 284 -19.78 -0.32 6.22
C ILE A 284 -19.87 -1.26 5.00
N LEU A 285 -19.48 -2.52 5.15
CA LEU A 285 -19.50 -3.50 4.06
C LEU A 285 -20.92 -3.92 3.65
N GLU A 286 -21.88 -3.83 4.55
CA GLU A 286 -23.30 -4.09 4.29
C GLU A 286 -24.06 -2.84 3.82
N SER A 287 -23.45 -1.66 3.87
CA SER A 287 -24.08 -0.40 3.45
C SER A 287 -24.40 -0.37 1.96
N GLU A 288 -25.37 0.44 1.58
CA GLU A 288 -25.75 0.71 0.20
C GLU A 288 -24.55 1.22 -0.62
N TRP A 289 -23.72 2.08 -0.02
CA TRP A 289 -22.49 2.57 -0.64
C TRP A 289 -21.61 1.42 -1.15
N TYR A 290 -21.30 0.45 -0.27
CA TYR A 290 -20.34 -0.60 -0.60
C TYR A 290 -20.93 -1.67 -1.52
N LYS A 291 -22.23 -1.99 -1.33
CA LYS A 291 -22.91 -3.05 -2.10
C LYS A 291 -23.34 -2.61 -3.49
N THR A 292 -23.83 -1.39 -3.61
CA THR A 292 -24.55 -0.92 -4.80
C THR A 292 -23.89 0.30 -5.41
N THR A 293 -23.82 1.42 -4.67
CA THR A 293 -23.38 2.72 -5.21
C THR A 293 -21.95 2.70 -5.75
N LEU A 294 -21.04 1.92 -5.14
CA LEU A 294 -19.68 1.77 -5.63
C LEU A 294 -19.62 1.24 -7.07
N GLU A 295 -20.43 0.23 -7.41
CA GLU A 295 -20.47 -0.32 -8.77
C GLU A 295 -21.22 0.59 -9.72
N GLU A 296 -22.31 1.20 -9.29
CA GLU A 296 -23.04 2.19 -10.07
C GLU A 296 -22.17 3.41 -10.43
N SER A 297 -21.30 3.83 -9.50
CA SER A 297 -20.35 4.92 -9.69
C SER A 297 -19.29 4.65 -10.79
N TRP A 298 -19.22 3.44 -11.31
CA TRP A 298 -18.36 3.11 -12.46
C TRP A 298 -18.95 3.60 -13.78
N ASN A 299 -20.24 3.87 -13.82
CA ASN A 299 -20.90 4.49 -14.98
C ASN A 299 -20.59 6.00 -15.02
N ASN A 300 -20.10 6.49 -16.14
CA ASN A 300 -19.73 7.91 -16.31
C ASN A 300 -20.92 8.88 -16.22
N MET A 301 -22.15 8.39 -16.44
CA MET A 301 -23.38 9.18 -16.29
C MET A 301 -23.92 9.20 -14.87
N HIS A 302 -23.35 8.40 -13.95
CA HIS A 302 -23.78 8.38 -12.57
C HIS A 302 -23.35 9.66 -11.84
N PRO A 303 -24.23 10.30 -11.03
CA PRO A 303 -23.88 11.54 -10.31
C PRO A 303 -22.66 11.42 -9.39
N LEU A 304 -22.39 10.21 -8.90
CA LEU A 304 -21.25 9.89 -8.04
C LEU A 304 -20.16 9.13 -8.83
N HIS A 305 -19.99 9.41 -10.13
CA HIS A 305 -18.97 8.76 -10.94
C HIS A 305 -17.58 8.90 -10.33
N ILE A 306 -16.82 7.79 -10.27
CA ILE A 306 -15.46 7.73 -9.74
C ILE A 306 -14.48 7.37 -10.86
N PRO A 307 -13.92 8.37 -11.58
CA PRO A 307 -12.96 8.16 -12.68
C PRO A 307 -11.74 7.32 -12.27
N ARG A 308 -11.33 7.40 -11.00
CA ARG A 308 -10.21 6.61 -10.48
C ARG A 308 -10.39 5.10 -10.65
N CYS A 309 -11.61 4.59 -10.50
CA CYS A 309 -11.89 3.17 -10.71
C CYS A 309 -11.63 2.75 -12.15
N TYR A 310 -12.07 3.56 -13.11
CA TYR A 310 -11.81 3.34 -14.54
C TYR A 310 -10.31 3.42 -14.84
N LEU A 311 -9.64 4.50 -14.42
CA LEU A 311 -8.22 4.75 -14.68
C LEU A 311 -7.31 3.64 -14.14
N THR A 312 -7.73 2.95 -13.07
CA THR A 312 -6.92 1.94 -12.39
C THR A 312 -7.33 0.51 -12.75
N CYS A 313 -8.61 0.25 -12.91
CA CYS A 313 -9.18 -1.10 -13.07
C CYS A 313 -10.02 -1.30 -14.33
N GLY A 314 -10.20 -0.25 -15.15
CA GLY A 314 -10.93 -0.37 -16.42
C GLY A 314 -10.14 -1.18 -17.45
N ASP A 315 -10.85 -2.04 -18.18
CA ASP A 315 -10.31 -2.79 -19.31
C ASP A 315 -10.47 -1.97 -20.59
N ASP A 316 -9.42 -1.24 -20.96
CA ASP A 316 -9.34 -0.53 -22.24
C ASP A 316 -8.48 -1.27 -23.27
N GLY A 317 -8.14 -2.53 -23.00
CA GLY A 317 -7.30 -3.37 -23.86
C GLY A 317 -5.84 -2.91 -23.96
N LYS A 318 -5.46 -1.82 -23.31
CA LYS A 318 -4.10 -1.23 -23.38
C LYS A 318 -3.33 -1.31 -22.07
N ARG A 319 -4.00 -1.59 -20.95
CA ARG A 319 -3.28 -1.79 -19.69
C ARG A 319 -2.75 -3.21 -19.63
N ALA A 320 -1.47 -3.33 -19.93
CA ALA A 320 -0.72 -4.54 -19.65
C ALA A 320 -1.00 -4.95 -18.20
N VAL A 321 -1.71 -6.06 -18.04
CA VAL A 321 -1.71 -6.81 -16.79
C VAL A 321 -0.26 -6.88 -16.35
N ILE A 322 0.07 -6.33 -15.18
CA ILE A 322 1.40 -6.47 -14.59
C ILE A 322 1.55 -7.97 -14.35
N LYS A 323 2.06 -8.70 -15.33
CA LYS A 323 2.49 -10.07 -15.13
C LYS A 323 3.60 -9.99 -14.10
N ASN A 324 3.38 -10.60 -12.94
CA ASN A 324 4.47 -10.89 -12.04
C ASN A 324 5.48 -11.69 -12.85
N VAL A 325 6.64 -11.09 -13.09
CA VAL A 325 7.78 -11.84 -13.58
C VAL A 325 8.25 -12.65 -12.39
N GLU A 326 7.98 -13.95 -12.44
CA GLU A 326 8.50 -14.95 -11.50
C GLU A 326 10.03 -14.98 -11.52
#